data_6b61832a31eff963b450335028ddfdc1
#
_entry.id   6b61832a31eff963b450335028ddfdc1
#
_cell.length_a   1.000
_cell.length_b   1.000
_cell.length_c   1.000
_cell.angle_alpha   90.00
_cell.angle_beta   90.00
_cell.angle_gamma   90.00
#
_symmetry.space_group_name_H-M   'P 1'
#
loop_
_entity.id
_entity.type
_entity.pdbx_description
1 polymer ?
#
loop_
_entity_poly.entity_id
_entity_poly.type
_entity_poly.pdbx_seq_one_letter_code
_entity_poly.pdbx_strand_id
1 'polypeptide(L)'
;MLYLRLEDHKITIADYTRPASVDAGAEGVLTLVEHVMTPTLSLRQNLQEARRQHPLFQQVKDVEVIVNGPVTLVPVSEYDDSVEDVLFKSCFRVASEVPYRVLADVIPQLRTMLLFGVRQSVSDGIGVEFQGGNIHYTSATSLLLRQFAQHNADAQRCRVYVNCRDRYIDVAAFIERQLVACCPYEVSCASDAVYYVLALSKALGFVPSETLYITVENNATVQEITAMLRRFAPSVRRHTLGDDFGTRPITQHPAVPFDLGLMLLA
;
A
#
# COMPACT_ATOMS: atom_id res chain seq x y z
N MET A 1 6.25 -12.78 14.28
CA MET A 1 6.65 -12.24 12.96
C MET A 1 6.64 -10.74 13.04
N LEU A 2 7.66 -10.06 12.55
CA LEU A 2 7.70 -8.59 12.58
C LEU A 2 7.23 -8.04 11.25
N TYR A 3 6.42 -6.99 11.30
CA TYR A 3 5.96 -6.27 10.12
C TYR A 3 6.59 -4.88 10.12
N LEU A 4 7.22 -4.52 9.02
CA LEU A 4 7.82 -3.21 8.81
C LEU A 4 7.12 -2.51 7.65
N ARG A 5 6.61 -1.32 7.88
CA ARG A 5 6.11 -0.45 6.82
C ARG A 5 7.05 0.73 6.68
N LEU A 6 7.64 0.87 5.50
CA LEU A 6 8.62 1.91 5.21
C LEU A 6 7.97 3.07 4.49
N GLU A 7 8.11 4.27 5.06
CA GLU A 7 7.75 5.55 4.46
C GLU A 7 8.99 6.44 4.33
N ASP A 8 8.88 7.57 3.66
CA ASP A 8 10.02 8.45 3.40
C ASP A 8 10.64 9.04 4.70
N HIS A 9 9.84 9.20 5.74
CA HIS A 9 10.27 9.87 6.99
C HIS A 9 10.02 9.03 8.24
N LYS A 10 9.40 7.85 8.11
CA LYS A 10 8.96 7.06 9.26
C LYS A 10 9.02 5.56 8.95
N ILE A 11 9.31 4.76 9.97
CA ILE A 11 9.19 3.31 9.98
C ILE A 11 8.08 2.94 10.94
N THR A 12 7.02 2.31 10.46
CA THR A 12 6.01 1.70 11.32
C THR A 12 6.36 0.24 11.54
N ILE A 13 6.41 -0.15 12.81
CA ILE A 13 6.83 -1.47 13.26
C ILE A 13 5.63 -2.09 13.97
N ALA A 14 5.23 -3.27 13.52
CA ALA A 14 4.14 -3.98 14.16
C ALA A 14 4.52 -5.43 14.46
N ASP A 15 4.10 -5.92 15.62
CA ASP A 15 4.02 -7.33 15.94
C ASP A 15 2.57 -7.68 16.22
N TYR A 16 2.06 -8.66 15.50
CA TYR A 16 0.67 -9.08 15.64
C TYR A 16 0.59 -10.58 15.88
N THR A 17 0.05 -10.93 17.04
CA THR A 17 -0.24 -12.31 17.38
C THR A 17 -1.72 -12.57 17.12
N ARG A 18 -1.99 -13.42 16.13
CA ARG A 18 -3.37 -13.84 15.82
C ARG A 18 -3.94 -14.65 16.98
N PRO A 19 -5.24 -14.54 17.25
CA PRO A 19 -5.89 -15.39 18.24
C PRO A 19 -5.82 -16.86 17.78
N ALA A 20 -5.61 -17.77 18.73
CA ALA A 20 -5.48 -19.21 18.49
C ALA A 20 -6.78 -19.87 17.99
N SER A 21 -7.94 -19.23 18.19
CA SER A 21 -9.24 -19.67 17.70
C SER A 21 -10.01 -18.51 17.06
N VAL A 22 -10.76 -18.82 16.02
CA VAL A 22 -11.66 -17.87 15.34
C VAL A 22 -12.96 -17.64 16.14
N ASP A 23 -13.07 -18.24 17.34
CA ASP A 23 -14.26 -18.11 18.17
C ASP A 23 -14.50 -16.66 18.56
N ALA A 24 -15.76 -16.26 18.49
CA ALA A 24 -16.22 -14.91 18.73
C ALA A 24 -15.79 -14.44 20.14
N GLY A 25 -14.73 -13.62 20.18
CA GLY A 25 -14.21 -13.01 21.41
C GLY A 25 -12.71 -13.12 21.64
N ALA A 26 -11.99 -13.97 20.89
CA ALA A 26 -10.54 -13.99 20.98
C ALA A 26 -9.94 -12.80 20.19
N GLU A 27 -9.37 -11.85 20.90
CA GLU A 27 -8.72 -10.67 20.31
C GLU A 27 -7.24 -10.97 20.06
N GLY A 28 -6.74 -10.62 18.86
CA GLY A 28 -5.31 -10.62 18.59
C GLY A 28 -4.61 -9.49 19.37
N VAL A 29 -3.37 -9.74 19.75
CA VAL A 29 -2.54 -8.72 20.42
C VAL A 29 -1.70 -8.01 19.36
N LEU A 30 -1.94 -6.70 19.23
CA LEU A 30 -1.15 -5.80 18.38
C LEU A 30 -0.23 -4.96 19.26
N THR A 31 1.05 -5.00 18.94
CA THR A 31 2.00 -4.00 19.40
C THR A 31 2.46 -3.20 18.20
N LEU A 32 2.24 -1.89 18.21
CA LEU A 32 2.57 -0.98 17.13
C LEU A 32 3.46 0.14 17.65
N VAL A 33 4.53 0.41 16.89
CA VAL A 33 5.48 1.49 17.20
C VAL A 33 5.78 2.27 15.94
N GLU A 34 5.80 3.58 16.03
CA GLU A 34 6.28 4.47 14.98
C GLU A 34 7.65 5.03 15.35
N HIS A 35 8.61 4.84 14.47
CA HIS A 35 9.94 5.43 14.59
C HIS A 35 10.13 6.49 13.51
N VAL A 36 10.24 7.76 13.93
CA VAL A 36 10.51 8.88 13.03
C VAL A 36 11.97 8.83 12.61
N MET A 37 12.22 8.75 11.32
CA MET A 37 13.58 8.68 10.79
C MET A 37 14.29 10.02 10.89
N THR A 38 15.56 9.99 11.30
CA THR A 38 16.45 11.14 11.23
C THR A 38 16.92 11.33 9.79
N PRO A 39 16.59 12.44 9.11
CA PRO A 39 16.88 12.60 7.67
C PRO A 39 18.35 12.55 7.28
N THR A 40 19.25 12.86 8.21
CA THR A 40 20.70 12.85 7.99
C THR A 40 21.33 11.46 8.14
N LEU A 41 20.57 10.49 8.63
CA LEU A 41 21.01 9.11 8.80
C LEU A 41 20.55 8.23 7.63
N SER A 42 21.35 7.24 7.29
CA SER A 42 20.94 6.19 6.35
C SER A 42 19.76 5.37 6.94
N LEU A 43 19.01 4.67 6.08
CA LEU A 43 17.96 3.75 6.55
C LEU A 43 18.51 2.73 7.56
N ARG A 44 19.69 2.16 7.27
CA ARG A 44 20.35 1.23 8.19
C ARG A 44 20.59 1.83 9.57
N GLN A 45 21.08 3.06 9.64
CA GLN A 45 21.30 3.74 10.92
C GLN A 45 19.98 4.02 11.65
N ASN A 46 18.94 4.44 10.92
CA ASN A 46 17.61 4.61 11.50
C ASN A 46 17.03 3.28 12.01
N LEU A 47 17.22 2.17 11.29
CA LEU A 47 16.81 0.83 11.75
C LEU A 47 17.59 0.41 13.01
N GLN A 48 18.90 0.69 13.09
CA GLN A 48 19.70 0.42 14.29
C GLN A 48 19.23 1.24 15.48
N GLU A 49 18.87 2.50 15.26
CA GLU A 49 18.33 3.35 16.30
C GLU A 49 16.95 2.85 16.75
N ALA A 50 16.04 2.52 15.83
CA ALA A 50 14.76 1.91 16.13
C ALA A 50 14.92 0.61 16.93
N ARG A 51 15.88 -0.25 16.54
CA ARG A 51 16.19 -1.50 17.26
C ARG A 51 16.67 -1.29 18.69
N ARG A 52 17.46 -0.23 18.94
CA ARG A 52 17.91 0.11 20.30
C ARG A 52 16.78 0.63 21.17
N GLN A 53 15.87 1.41 20.58
CA GLN A 53 14.76 2.04 21.29
C GLN A 53 13.59 1.09 21.54
N HIS A 54 13.39 0.06 20.68
CA HIS A 54 12.21 -0.77 20.71
C HIS A 54 12.56 -2.26 20.88
N PRO A 55 12.22 -2.86 22.04
CA PRO A 55 12.53 -4.27 22.35
C PRO A 55 11.95 -5.28 21.35
N LEU A 56 10.89 -4.91 20.62
CA LEU A 56 10.25 -5.74 19.59
C LEU A 56 11.24 -6.28 18.54
N PHE A 57 12.31 -5.53 18.26
CA PHE A 57 13.33 -5.93 17.30
C PHE A 57 14.30 -7.00 17.79
N GLN A 58 14.39 -7.25 19.11
CA GLN A 58 15.51 -7.99 19.67
C GLN A 58 15.46 -9.51 19.43
N GLN A 59 14.30 -10.07 19.12
CA GLN A 59 14.09 -11.52 19.03
C GLN A 59 13.55 -12.02 17.69
N VAL A 60 13.53 -11.17 16.67
CA VAL A 60 12.79 -11.47 15.42
C VAL A 60 13.72 -12.09 14.38
N LYS A 61 13.26 -13.22 13.79
CA LYS A 61 13.95 -13.88 12.67
C LYS A 61 13.24 -13.65 11.33
N ASP A 62 11.92 -13.49 11.33
CA ASP A 62 11.12 -13.36 10.11
C ASP A 62 10.49 -11.98 10.03
N VAL A 63 10.72 -11.29 8.92
CA VAL A 63 10.30 -9.90 8.73
C VAL A 63 9.53 -9.77 7.41
N GLU A 64 8.31 -9.26 7.51
CA GLU A 64 7.51 -8.82 6.37
C GLU A 64 7.67 -7.33 6.19
N VAL A 65 8.08 -6.89 5.02
CA VAL A 65 8.39 -5.49 4.71
C VAL A 65 7.43 -4.95 3.68
N ILE A 66 6.59 -4.00 4.08
CA ILE A 66 5.75 -3.24 3.14
C ILE A 66 6.58 -2.09 2.58
N VAL A 67 6.73 -2.08 1.27
CA VAL A 67 7.47 -1.03 0.56
C VAL A 67 6.53 -0.19 -0.30
N ASN A 68 6.82 1.11 -0.31
CA ASN A 68 6.24 2.07 -1.22
C ASN A 68 7.28 2.41 -2.28
N GLY A 69 7.09 1.94 -3.50
CA GLY A 69 8.04 2.13 -4.59
C GLY A 69 7.34 2.24 -5.93
N PRO A 70 8.10 2.45 -7.00
CA PRO A 70 7.56 2.40 -8.35
C PRO A 70 7.04 0.98 -8.65
N VAL A 71 5.89 0.92 -9.29
CA VAL A 71 5.23 -0.34 -9.66
C VAL A 71 4.84 -0.32 -11.14
N THR A 72 4.93 -1.45 -11.81
CA THR A 72 4.34 -1.65 -13.14
C THR A 72 3.54 -2.94 -13.17
N LEU A 73 2.52 -2.97 -14.01
CA LEU A 73 1.59 -4.09 -14.12
C LEU A 73 1.81 -4.79 -15.45
N VAL A 74 1.94 -6.11 -15.40
CA VAL A 74 2.14 -6.96 -16.57
C VAL A 74 1.07 -8.04 -16.58
N PRO A 75 0.29 -8.24 -17.66
CA PRO A 75 -0.62 -9.37 -17.74
C PRO A 75 0.14 -10.69 -17.52
N VAL A 76 -0.43 -11.63 -16.78
CA VAL A 76 0.23 -12.93 -16.52
C VAL A 76 0.57 -13.67 -17.82
N SER A 77 -0.25 -13.50 -18.86
CA SER A 77 0.02 -14.10 -20.19
C SER A 77 1.25 -13.56 -20.89
N GLU A 78 1.69 -12.37 -20.55
CA GLU A 78 2.82 -11.66 -21.16
C GLU A 78 4.05 -11.61 -20.22
N TYR A 79 3.90 -12.19 -19.02
CA TYR A 79 4.96 -12.16 -18.04
C TYR A 79 6.03 -13.21 -18.32
N ASP A 80 7.29 -12.77 -18.27
CA ASP A 80 8.49 -13.58 -18.37
C ASP A 80 9.50 -13.09 -17.33
N ASP A 81 9.89 -13.96 -16.41
CA ASP A 81 10.81 -13.67 -15.32
C ASP A 81 12.22 -13.27 -15.80
N SER A 82 12.62 -13.75 -16.98
CA SER A 82 13.92 -13.42 -17.58
C SER A 82 14.06 -11.94 -18.00
N VAL A 83 12.94 -11.21 -18.14
CA VAL A 83 12.91 -9.81 -18.60
C VAL A 83 12.36 -8.83 -17.58
N GLU A 84 12.08 -9.25 -16.35
CA GLU A 84 11.54 -8.39 -15.27
C GLU A 84 12.28 -7.07 -15.12
N ASP A 85 13.60 -7.14 -14.98
CA ASP A 85 14.48 -5.99 -14.84
C ASP A 85 14.40 -5.03 -16.02
N VAL A 86 14.33 -5.56 -17.24
CA VAL A 86 14.25 -4.76 -18.45
C VAL A 86 12.89 -4.08 -18.56
N LEU A 87 11.82 -4.81 -18.30
CA LEU A 87 10.46 -4.28 -18.28
C LEU A 87 10.31 -3.16 -17.22
N PHE A 88 10.77 -3.41 -16.01
CA PHE A 88 10.71 -2.42 -14.93
C PHE A 88 11.50 -1.15 -15.29
N LYS A 89 12.74 -1.30 -15.74
CA LYS A 89 13.61 -0.18 -16.12
C LYS A 89 13.08 0.61 -17.31
N SER A 90 12.39 -0.04 -18.23
CA SER A 90 11.78 0.65 -19.39
C SER A 90 10.63 1.58 -18.99
N CYS A 91 9.91 1.24 -17.90
CA CYS A 91 8.81 2.05 -17.39
C CYS A 91 9.27 3.27 -16.56
N PHE A 92 10.48 3.20 -15.97
CA PHE A 92 10.94 4.22 -15.01
C PHE A 92 12.33 4.75 -15.39
N ARG A 93 12.40 5.98 -15.92
CA ARG A 93 13.67 6.65 -16.25
C ARG A 93 14.61 6.78 -15.05
N VAL A 94 14.05 7.07 -13.87
CA VAL A 94 14.83 7.24 -12.63
C VAL A 94 15.46 5.92 -12.17
N ALA A 95 14.87 4.78 -12.51
CA ALA A 95 15.41 3.47 -12.17
C ALA A 95 16.76 3.16 -12.82
N SER A 96 17.13 3.87 -13.89
CA SER A 96 18.45 3.71 -14.53
C SER A 96 19.61 4.32 -13.71
N GLU A 97 19.32 5.29 -12.87
CA GLU A 97 20.32 6.02 -12.07
C GLU A 97 20.41 5.48 -10.62
N VAL A 98 19.30 4.94 -10.10
CA VAL A 98 19.22 4.37 -8.76
C VAL A 98 19.08 2.86 -8.88
N PRO A 99 19.97 2.06 -8.27
CA PRO A 99 19.86 0.61 -8.33
C PRO A 99 18.62 0.14 -7.54
N TYR A 100 17.80 -0.67 -8.21
CA TYR A 100 16.65 -1.33 -7.62
C TYR A 100 16.82 -2.84 -7.70
N ARG A 101 16.39 -3.53 -6.65
CA ARG A 101 16.04 -4.94 -6.68
C ARG A 101 14.58 -5.01 -7.15
N VAL A 102 14.34 -5.59 -8.32
CA VAL A 102 12.99 -5.80 -8.86
C VAL A 102 12.43 -7.09 -8.26
N LEU A 103 11.19 -7.02 -7.84
CA LEU A 103 10.43 -8.13 -7.28
C LEU A 103 9.06 -8.19 -7.94
N ALA A 104 8.43 -9.35 -7.91
CA ALA A 104 7.14 -9.59 -8.52
C ALA A 104 6.13 -10.14 -7.51
N ASP A 105 4.93 -9.58 -7.54
CA ASP A 105 3.75 -10.05 -6.82
C ASP A 105 2.66 -10.47 -7.81
N VAL A 106 2.09 -11.65 -7.65
CA VAL A 106 0.93 -12.06 -8.45
C VAL A 106 -0.36 -11.50 -7.84
N ILE A 107 -1.23 -10.97 -8.68
CA ILE A 107 -2.60 -10.56 -8.31
C ILE A 107 -3.57 -11.44 -9.10
N PRO A 108 -3.93 -12.61 -8.57
CA PRO A 108 -4.68 -13.62 -9.32
C PRO A 108 -6.05 -13.13 -9.79
N GLN A 109 -6.73 -12.31 -8.97
CA GLN A 109 -8.06 -11.76 -9.27
C GLN A 109 -8.04 -10.87 -10.52
N LEU A 110 -6.90 -10.22 -10.79
CA LEU A 110 -6.69 -9.35 -11.94
C LEU A 110 -5.94 -10.02 -13.07
N ARG A 111 -5.49 -11.27 -12.89
CA ARG A 111 -4.60 -11.99 -13.82
C ARG A 111 -3.38 -11.15 -14.21
N THR A 112 -2.79 -10.48 -13.22
CA THR A 112 -1.72 -9.51 -13.42
C THR A 112 -0.56 -9.81 -12.48
N MET A 113 0.65 -9.69 -13.01
CA MET A 113 1.88 -9.59 -12.22
C MET A 113 2.14 -8.12 -11.93
N LEU A 114 2.44 -7.79 -10.69
CA LEU A 114 2.88 -6.47 -10.28
C LEU A 114 4.38 -6.53 -10.03
N LEU A 115 5.16 -5.87 -10.88
CA LEU A 115 6.59 -5.69 -10.66
C LEU A 115 6.79 -4.43 -9.81
N PHE A 116 7.61 -4.53 -8.79
CA PHE A 116 7.92 -3.40 -7.93
C PHE A 116 9.41 -3.32 -7.61
N GLY A 117 9.89 -2.09 -7.47
CA GLY A 117 11.29 -1.82 -7.17
C GLY A 117 11.53 -1.52 -5.71
N VAL A 118 12.41 -2.29 -5.08
CA VAL A 118 13.00 -1.96 -3.77
C VAL A 118 14.37 -1.34 -4.00
N ARG A 119 14.62 -0.11 -3.52
CA ARG A 119 15.95 0.49 -3.64
C ARG A 119 16.99 -0.44 -3.03
N GLN A 120 18.11 -0.65 -3.73
CA GLN A 120 19.18 -1.55 -3.27
C GLN A 120 19.66 -1.19 -1.86
N SER A 121 19.82 0.11 -1.59
CA SER A 121 20.24 0.59 -0.25
C SER A 121 19.25 0.22 0.87
N VAL A 122 17.94 0.14 0.54
CA VAL A 122 16.89 -0.31 1.47
C VAL A 122 17.01 -1.81 1.71
N SER A 123 17.12 -2.58 0.63
CA SER A 123 17.29 -4.04 0.71
C SER A 123 18.53 -4.42 1.49
N ASP A 124 19.66 -3.76 1.21
CA ASP A 124 20.93 -4.01 1.92
C ASP A 124 20.85 -3.62 3.40
N GLY A 125 20.25 -2.47 3.69
CA GLY A 125 20.09 -2.00 5.07
C GLY A 125 19.26 -2.97 5.92
N ILE A 126 18.14 -3.46 5.38
CA ILE A 126 17.29 -4.45 6.06
C ILE A 126 18.01 -5.80 6.15
N GLY A 127 18.67 -6.24 5.06
CA GLY A 127 19.41 -7.51 5.04
C GLY A 127 20.49 -7.60 6.09
N VAL A 128 21.17 -6.50 6.39
CA VAL A 128 22.21 -6.46 7.45
C VAL A 128 21.57 -6.50 8.85
N GLU A 129 20.48 -5.76 9.07
CA GLU A 129 19.84 -5.68 10.39
C GLU A 129 19.11 -6.97 10.78
N PHE A 130 18.61 -7.72 9.80
CA PHE A 130 17.89 -8.99 10.01
C PHE A 130 18.69 -10.20 9.47
N GLN A 131 20.01 -10.13 9.56
CA GLN A 131 20.90 -11.18 9.08
C GLN A 131 20.56 -12.55 9.71
N GLY A 132 20.38 -13.56 8.85
CA GLY A 132 20.03 -14.92 9.26
C GLY A 132 18.53 -15.16 9.47
N GLY A 133 17.69 -14.16 9.20
CA GLY A 133 16.23 -14.27 9.15
C GLY A 133 15.68 -14.32 7.72
N ASN A 134 14.41 -14.64 7.60
CA ASN A 134 13.69 -14.56 6.35
C ASN A 134 13.11 -13.16 6.18
N ILE A 135 13.42 -12.50 5.07
CA ILE A 135 12.91 -11.17 4.74
C ILE A 135 12.05 -11.30 3.50
N HIS A 136 10.78 -10.99 3.64
CA HIS A 136 9.83 -10.93 2.55
C HIS A 136 9.41 -9.48 2.29
N TYR A 137 9.38 -9.08 1.02
CA TYR A 137 8.96 -7.76 0.60
C TYR A 137 7.62 -7.83 -0.13
N THR A 138 6.71 -6.95 0.22
CA THR A 138 5.42 -6.80 -0.44
C THR A 138 5.20 -5.33 -0.80
N SER A 139 4.70 -5.07 -1.99
CA SER A 139 4.30 -3.71 -2.37
C SER A 139 2.97 -3.33 -1.70
N ALA A 140 2.90 -2.12 -1.13
CA ALA A 140 1.64 -1.59 -0.63
C ALA A 140 0.55 -1.58 -1.73
N THR A 141 0.94 -1.25 -2.98
CA THR A 141 0.02 -1.28 -4.12
C THR A 141 -0.53 -2.68 -4.39
N SER A 142 0.28 -3.72 -4.21
CA SER A 142 -0.17 -5.10 -4.40
C SER A 142 -1.23 -5.50 -3.36
N LEU A 143 -1.03 -5.13 -2.10
CA LEU A 143 -2.02 -5.35 -1.03
C LEU A 143 -3.34 -4.66 -1.36
N LEU A 144 -3.28 -3.39 -1.75
CA LEU A 144 -4.44 -2.60 -2.12
C LEU A 144 -5.19 -3.18 -3.33
N LEU A 145 -4.48 -3.51 -4.40
CA LEU A 145 -5.12 -4.06 -5.61
C LEU A 145 -5.76 -5.41 -5.38
N ARG A 146 -5.15 -6.29 -4.57
CA ARG A 146 -5.78 -7.56 -4.15
C ARG A 146 -7.10 -7.31 -3.43
N GLN A 147 -7.14 -6.35 -2.51
CA GLN A 147 -8.34 -6.00 -1.77
C GLN A 147 -9.40 -5.36 -2.67
N PHE A 148 -9.03 -4.37 -3.49
CA PHE A 148 -9.97 -3.69 -4.38
C PHE A 148 -10.58 -4.64 -5.43
N ALA A 149 -9.81 -5.63 -5.89
CA ALA A 149 -10.29 -6.63 -6.84
C ALA A 149 -11.34 -7.59 -6.22
N GLN A 150 -11.37 -7.72 -4.90
CA GLN A 150 -12.38 -8.54 -4.20
C GLN A 150 -13.72 -7.84 -4.05
N HIS A 151 -13.74 -6.50 -4.08
CA HIS A 151 -14.97 -5.71 -3.94
C HIS A 151 -15.82 -5.75 -5.21
N ASN A 152 -16.75 -6.69 -5.25
CA ASN A 152 -17.62 -6.91 -6.40
C ASN A 152 -19.06 -6.39 -6.22
N ALA A 153 -19.37 -5.82 -5.08
CA ALA A 153 -20.75 -5.71 -4.60
C ALA A 153 -21.54 -4.51 -5.13
N ASP A 154 -20.91 -3.59 -5.85
CA ASP A 154 -21.60 -2.36 -6.25
C ASP A 154 -22.12 -2.45 -7.68
N ALA A 155 -23.37 -2.05 -7.84
CA ALA A 155 -24.07 -2.00 -9.13
C ALA A 155 -23.46 -0.98 -10.12
N GLN A 156 -22.50 -0.18 -9.69
CA GLN A 156 -21.86 0.82 -10.55
C GLN A 156 -20.73 0.21 -11.37
N ARG A 157 -20.83 0.44 -12.68
CA ARG A 157 -19.89 -0.09 -13.66
C ARG A 157 -18.46 0.46 -13.48
N CYS A 158 -18.34 1.77 -13.20
CA CYS A 158 -17.05 2.43 -13.04
C CYS A 158 -16.76 2.72 -11.57
N ARG A 159 -15.55 2.36 -11.11
CA ARG A 159 -15.10 2.60 -9.73
C ARG A 159 -13.69 3.17 -9.74
N VAL A 160 -13.45 4.14 -8.86
CA VAL A 160 -12.14 4.75 -8.66
C VAL A 160 -11.79 4.71 -7.19
N TYR A 161 -10.76 3.96 -6.83
CA TYR A 161 -10.21 3.91 -5.49
C TYR A 161 -9.09 4.93 -5.36
N VAL A 162 -9.09 5.65 -4.24
CA VAL A 162 -8.10 6.67 -3.92
C VAL A 162 -7.51 6.33 -2.56
N ASN A 163 -6.28 5.85 -2.55
CA ASN A 163 -5.52 5.59 -1.34
C ASN A 163 -4.52 6.74 -1.11
N CYS A 164 -4.52 7.31 0.09
CA CYS A 164 -3.63 8.42 0.42
C CYS A 164 -2.44 7.92 1.25
N ARG A 165 -1.25 8.25 0.77
CA ARG A 165 0.01 7.96 1.43
C ARG A 165 0.80 9.25 1.51
N ASP A 166 1.12 9.73 2.69
CA ASP A 166 1.98 10.89 2.91
C ASP A 166 1.88 11.98 1.81
N ARG A 167 2.84 12.01 0.87
CA ARG A 167 2.90 12.94 -0.27
C ARG A 167 2.33 12.38 -1.57
N TYR A 168 1.71 11.20 -1.55
CA TYR A 168 1.21 10.52 -2.74
C TYR A 168 -0.21 10.06 -2.56
N ILE A 169 -0.91 9.97 -3.68
CA ILE A 169 -2.13 9.18 -3.79
C ILE A 169 -1.92 8.06 -4.80
N ASP A 170 -2.43 6.88 -4.49
CA ASP A 170 -2.57 5.80 -5.46
C ASP A 170 -4.00 5.80 -5.95
N VAL A 171 -4.18 5.94 -7.26
CA VAL A 171 -5.50 5.94 -7.89
C VAL A 171 -5.64 4.69 -8.73
N ALA A 172 -6.55 3.79 -8.34
CA ALA A 172 -6.88 2.58 -9.09
C ALA A 172 -8.30 2.68 -9.67
N ALA A 173 -8.41 2.57 -10.98
CA ALA A 173 -9.66 2.68 -11.71
C ALA A 173 -10.09 1.33 -12.30
N PHE A 174 -11.36 0.99 -12.11
CA PHE A 174 -11.95 -0.26 -12.56
C PHE A 174 -13.18 -0.01 -13.44
N ILE A 175 -13.32 -0.82 -14.47
CA ILE A 175 -14.57 -1.02 -15.20
C ILE A 175 -15.04 -2.45 -14.87
N GLU A 176 -16.18 -2.54 -14.18
CA GLU A 176 -16.66 -3.83 -13.65
C GLU A 176 -15.60 -4.50 -12.76
N ARG A 177 -14.99 -5.59 -13.24
CA ARG A 177 -13.94 -6.34 -12.54
C ARG A 177 -12.54 -6.10 -13.11
N GLN A 178 -12.43 -5.32 -14.19
CA GLN A 178 -11.16 -5.09 -14.86
C GLN A 178 -10.49 -3.83 -14.32
N LEU A 179 -9.25 -3.95 -13.91
CA LEU A 179 -8.39 -2.82 -13.63
C LEU A 179 -8.01 -2.16 -14.95
N VAL A 180 -8.35 -0.88 -15.12
CA VAL A 180 -8.06 -0.13 -16.35
C VAL A 180 -6.94 0.90 -16.16
N ALA A 181 -6.68 1.30 -14.92
CA ALA A 181 -5.55 2.16 -14.57
C ALA A 181 -5.15 1.98 -13.10
N CYS A 182 -3.85 2.08 -12.83
CA CYS A 182 -3.30 2.21 -11.49
C CYS A 182 -2.14 3.21 -11.56
N CYS A 183 -2.33 4.40 -11.00
CA CYS A 183 -1.40 5.52 -11.15
C CYS A 183 -1.11 6.14 -9.79
N PRO A 184 0.16 6.24 -9.39
CA PRO A 184 0.57 7.07 -8.27
C PRO A 184 0.69 8.53 -8.73
N TYR A 185 0.27 9.46 -7.89
CA TYR A 185 0.46 10.90 -8.09
C TYR A 185 1.05 11.53 -6.84
N GLU A 186 2.08 12.36 -7.02
CA GLU A 186 2.59 13.21 -5.96
C GLU A 186 1.63 14.39 -5.76
N VAL A 187 1.26 14.66 -4.50
CA VAL A 187 0.29 15.70 -4.14
C VAL A 187 0.83 16.55 -2.99
N SER A 188 0.53 17.82 -3.03
CA SER A 188 0.91 18.76 -1.97
C SER A 188 -0.29 19.13 -1.08
N CYS A 189 -1.49 18.92 -1.57
CA CYS A 189 -2.74 19.23 -0.85
C CYS A 189 -3.91 18.39 -1.37
N ALA A 190 -5.03 18.44 -0.66
CA ALA A 190 -6.25 17.72 -1.04
C ALA A 190 -6.80 18.14 -2.43
N SER A 191 -6.59 19.40 -2.83
CA SER A 191 -7.03 19.89 -4.16
C SER A 191 -6.28 19.20 -5.30
N ASP A 192 -4.97 18.96 -5.13
CA ASP A 192 -4.16 18.25 -6.12
C ASP A 192 -4.68 16.82 -6.28
N ALA A 193 -4.97 16.15 -5.15
CA ALA A 193 -5.52 14.81 -5.16
C ALA A 193 -6.83 14.73 -5.93
N VAL A 194 -7.76 15.65 -5.66
CA VAL A 194 -9.05 15.72 -6.37
C VAL A 194 -8.85 16.00 -7.85
N TYR A 195 -7.93 16.92 -8.19
CA TYR A 195 -7.59 17.21 -9.58
C TYR A 195 -7.13 15.97 -10.33
N TYR A 196 -6.15 15.22 -9.80
CA TYR A 196 -5.63 14.03 -10.46
C TYR A 196 -6.68 12.91 -10.58
N VAL A 197 -7.49 12.71 -9.54
CA VAL A 197 -8.59 11.72 -9.58
C VAL A 197 -9.58 12.03 -10.69
N LEU A 198 -10.02 13.29 -10.79
CA LEU A 198 -10.97 13.72 -11.82
C LEU A 198 -10.33 13.76 -13.22
N ALA A 199 -9.07 14.15 -13.32
CA ALA A 199 -8.32 14.16 -14.58
C ALA A 199 -8.15 12.73 -15.14
N LEU A 200 -7.78 11.76 -14.29
CA LEU A 200 -7.71 10.36 -14.69
C LEU A 200 -9.08 9.83 -15.10
N SER A 201 -10.12 10.09 -14.30
CA SER A 201 -11.49 9.68 -14.62
C SER A 201 -11.93 10.23 -15.97
N LYS A 202 -11.66 11.50 -16.25
CA LYS A 202 -11.95 12.13 -17.54
C LYS A 202 -11.18 11.48 -18.69
N ALA A 203 -9.89 11.19 -18.50
CA ALA A 203 -9.05 10.53 -19.50
C ALA A 203 -9.55 9.12 -19.84
N LEU A 204 -10.13 8.43 -18.87
CA LEU A 204 -10.74 7.10 -19.05
C LEU A 204 -12.19 7.16 -19.59
N GLY A 205 -12.73 8.35 -19.82
CA GLY A 205 -14.12 8.54 -20.27
C GLY A 205 -15.17 8.24 -19.19
N PHE A 206 -14.78 8.27 -17.92
CA PHE A 206 -15.72 8.04 -16.81
C PHE A 206 -16.59 9.27 -16.57
N VAL A 207 -17.89 9.04 -16.47
CA VAL A 207 -18.88 10.09 -16.16
C VAL A 207 -19.01 10.19 -14.65
N PRO A 208 -18.75 11.35 -14.02
CA PRO A 208 -18.75 11.47 -12.56
C PRO A 208 -20.08 11.07 -11.88
N SER A 209 -21.22 11.27 -12.55
CA SER A 209 -22.54 10.88 -12.03
C SER A 209 -22.78 9.36 -12.04
N GLU A 210 -22.00 8.60 -12.83
CA GLU A 210 -22.11 7.15 -13.01
C GLU A 210 -20.92 6.40 -12.39
N THR A 211 -19.98 7.13 -11.80
CA THR A 211 -18.75 6.58 -11.22
C THR A 211 -18.84 6.60 -9.70
N LEU A 212 -18.48 5.47 -9.07
CA LEU A 212 -18.29 5.39 -7.63
C LEU A 212 -16.83 5.72 -7.28
N TYR A 213 -16.63 6.80 -6.55
CA TYR A 213 -15.34 7.15 -5.98
C TYR A 213 -15.24 6.62 -4.55
N ILE A 214 -14.16 5.96 -4.24
CA ILE A 214 -13.93 5.30 -2.96
C ILE A 214 -12.61 5.81 -2.39
N THR A 215 -12.68 6.64 -1.35
CA THR A 215 -11.49 7.08 -0.62
C THR A 215 -11.18 6.08 0.48
N VAL A 216 -9.92 5.69 0.57
CA VAL A 216 -9.47 4.65 1.49
C VAL A 216 -8.85 5.32 2.71
N GLU A 217 -9.09 4.76 3.88
CA GLU A 217 -8.68 5.26 5.19
C GLU A 217 -9.57 6.32 5.86
N ASN A 218 -9.20 6.68 7.08
CA ASN A 218 -9.97 7.60 7.93
C ASN A 218 -9.08 8.65 8.61
N ASN A 219 -8.19 9.28 7.85
CA ASN A 219 -7.40 10.40 8.36
C ASN A 219 -7.97 11.76 7.89
N ALA A 220 -7.46 12.85 8.42
CA ALA A 220 -7.95 14.21 8.12
C ALA A 220 -7.84 14.55 6.62
N THR A 221 -6.74 14.17 5.97
CA THR A 221 -6.50 14.42 4.54
C THR A 221 -7.53 13.68 3.68
N VAL A 222 -7.82 12.43 3.99
CA VAL A 222 -8.84 11.64 3.28
C VAL A 222 -10.24 12.20 3.48
N GLN A 223 -10.55 12.70 4.68
CA GLN A 223 -11.83 13.36 4.93
C GLN A 223 -11.99 14.62 4.08
N GLU A 224 -10.92 15.43 3.95
CA GLU A 224 -10.92 16.62 3.10
C GLU A 224 -11.10 16.26 1.62
N ILE A 225 -10.32 15.30 1.10
CA ILE A 225 -10.45 14.80 -0.28
C ILE A 225 -11.87 14.29 -0.54
N THR A 226 -12.43 13.51 0.40
CA THR A 226 -13.81 12.97 0.30
C THR A 226 -14.84 14.09 0.21
N ALA A 227 -14.72 15.10 1.06
CA ALA A 227 -15.62 16.25 1.07
C ALA A 227 -15.53 17.06 -0.22
N MET A 228 -14.31 17.23 -0.76
CA MET A 228 -14.10 17.94 -2.01
C MET A 228 -14.63 17.15 -3.22
N LEU A 229 -14.37 15.82 -3.30
CA LEU A 229 -14.88 14.97 -4.38
C LEU A 229 -16.42 15.01 -4.46
N ARG A 230 -17.12 15.04 -3.31
CA ARG A 230 -18.59 15.15 -3.26
C ARG A 230 -19.15 16.39 -3.92
N ARG A 231 -18.34 17.41 -4.17
CA ARG A 231 -18.76 18.62 -4.92
C ARG A 231 -18.84 18.38 -6.42
N PHE A 232 -18.18 17.34 -6.92
CA PHE A 232 -18.08 17.01 -8.34
C PHE A 232 -18.77 15.69 -8.71
N ALA A 233 -18.94 14.79 -7.74
CA ALA A 233 -19.54 13.48 -7.96
C ALA A 233 -20.55 13.14 -6.86
N PRO A 234 -21.75 12.63 -7.21
CA PRO A 234 -22.78 12.28 -6.23
C PRO A 234 -22.44 11.01 -5.43
N SER A 235 -21.67 10.11 -6.03
CA SER A 235 -21.34 8.81 -5.44
C SER A 235 -19.89 8.78 -4.93
N VAL A 236 -19.71 9.22 -3.69
CA VAL A 236 -18.40 9.17 -3.00
C VAL A 236 -18.54 8.46 -1.67
N ARG A 237 -17.84 7.36 -1.51
CA ARG A 237 -17.79 6.58 -0.27
C ARG A 237 -16.39 6.63 0.36
N ARG A 238 -16.36 6.46 1.66
CA ARG A 238 -15.14 6.14 2.39
C ARG A 238 -15.12 4.64 2.66
N HIS A 239 -13.94 4.05 2.60
CA HIS A 239 -13.69 2.65 2.85
C HIS A 239 -12.59 2.50 3.90
N THR A 240 -12.81 1.64 4.88
CA THR A 240 -11.94 1.42 6.03
C THR A 240 -11.70 -0.08 6.23
N LEU A 241 -10.69 -0.44 7.02
CA LEU A 241 -10.46 -1.84 7.41
C LEU A 241 -11.70 -2.47 8.08
N GLY A 242 -12.50 -1.68 8.78
CA GLY A 242 -13.72 -2.16 9.43
C GLY A 242 -14.78 -2.64 8.45
N ASP A 243 -14.80 -2.08 7.24
CA ASP A 243 -15.76 -2.48 6.19
C ASP A 243 -15.42 -3.89 5.65
N ASP A 244 -14.16 -4.28 5.66
CA ASP A 244 -13.68 -5.58 5.17
C ASP A 244 -13.65 -6.66 6.26
N PHE A 245 -13.15 -6.30 7.44
CA PHE A 245 -12.82 -7.27 8.49
C PHE A 245 -13.73 -7.16 9.73
N GLY A 246 -14.73 -6.29 9.66
CA GLY A 246 -15.63 -6.02 10.79
C GLY A 246 -14.95 -5.21 11.90
N THR A 247 -15.72 -4.99 12.97
CA THR A 247 -15.27 -4.18 14.11
C THR A 247 -14.35 -5.01 14.99
N ARG A 248 -13.05 -4.74 14.94
CA ARG A 248 -12.00 -5.34 15.76
C ARG A 248 -11.10 -4.25 16.31
N PRO A 249 -10.38 -4.43 17.42
CA PRO A 249 -9.45 -3.43 17.94
C PRO A 249 -8.45 -2.95 16.89
N ILE A 250 -7.89 -3.85 16.10
CA ILE A 250 -6.93 -3.54 15.03
C ILE A 250 -7.56 -2.70 13.90
N THR A 251 -8.82 -2.96 13.52
CA THR A 251 -9.50 -2.22 12.44
C THR A 251 -9.93 -0.82 12.87
N GLN A 252 -9.96 -0.56 14.17
CA GLN A 252 -10.31 0.74 14.76
C GLN A 252 -9.09 1.51 15.27
N HIS A 253 -7.90 0.90 15.24
CA HIS A 253 -6.70 1.51 15.76
C HIS A 253 -6.23 2.66 14.84
N PRO A 254 -6.20 3.92 15.34
CA PRO A 254 -6.00 5.10 14.49
C PRO A 254 -4.60 5.17 13.83
N ALA A 255 -3.62 4.47 14.39
CA ALA A 255 -2.26 4.45 13.88
C ALA A 255 -1.96 3.24 12.95
N VAL A 256 -2.96 2.38 12.68
CA VAL A 256 -2.79 1.27 11.72
C VAL A 256 -3.16 1.76 10.32
N PRO A 257 -2.19 1.96 9.41
CA PRO A 257 -2.48 2.29 8.02
C PRO A 257 -3.22 1.14 7.33
N PHE A 258 -4.01 1.46 6.31
CA PHE A 258 -4.88 0.49 5.63
C PHE A 258 -4.07 -0.68 5.03
N ASP A 259 -2.96 -0.39 4.34
CA ASP A 259 -2.06 -1.39 3.75
C ASP A 259 -1.44 -2.33 4.81
N LEU A 260 -1.00 -1.78 5.95
CA LEU A 260 -0.51 -2.58 7.07
C LEU A 260 -1.64 -3.44 7.67
N GLY A 261 -2.82 -2.86 7.84
CA GLY A 261 -4.00 -3.61 8.31
C GLY A 261 -4.37 -4.78 7.40
N LEU A 262 -4.32 -4.58 6.09
CA LEU A 262 -4.53 -5.66 5.12
C LEU A 262 -3.51 -6.79 5.32
N MET A 263 -2.24 -6.47 5.50
CA MET A 263 -1.19 -7.49 5.72
C MET A 263 -1.36 -8.24 7.04
N LEU A 264 -1.75 -7.54 8.10
CA LEU A 264 -1.94 -8.15 9.42
C LEU A 264 -3.17 -9.06 9.49
N LEU A 265 -4.21 -8.76 8.71
CA LEU A 265 -5.52 -9.43 8.77
C LEU A 265 -5.76 -10.45 7.64
N ALA A 266 -4.91 -10.46 6.61
CA ALA A 266 -4.99 -11.38 5.47
C ALA A 266 -4.72 -12.85 5.81
#